data_941f67862fd5d5a9098b4ef520ce8796
#
_entry.id   941f67862fd5d5a9098b4ef520ce8796
#
_cell.length_a   1.000
_cell.length_b   1.000
_cell.length_c   1.000
_cell.angle_alpha   90.00
_cell.angle_beta   90.00
_cell.angle_gamma   90.00
#
_symmetry.space_group_name_H-M   'P 1'
#
loop_
_entity.id
_entity.type
_entity.pdbx_description
1 polymer ?
#
loop_
_entity_poly.entity_id
_entity_poly.type
_entity_poly.pdbx_seq_one_letter_code
_entity_poly.pdbx_strand_id
1 'polypeptide(L)'
;QPFTVTVGATVPTGFEYTAAEEVQEKIGASARVSKDRGRIYFEISTDHLHKVHHLKSVDNLFVVVKHYDDYQFKETKEDALSDLQQLAPVLPWNNALEVWKMNNSLKKKRTRRRGAAAPKPKLSDAPEPEKPHSEPDPSQLNENLGNACPQQEPGIDGDQDCDIQESEVKPLKFRVTCNRAGDKHSFTSNDAARDFGGAVQEFFQWKADMTKFDVEVLLNIHNNEMVVGIALTEESLHRRNITHFGPTTLRSTLAYGMLRLCKPQISDVIVDPMCGSGAIPLEGVIEWSNSFFLAGDNNDMAISRTVNNINHIVKKKQDGGSTSPGLSIDTAQWNLCNLPLRTSSVDSIITDMPFGKRMGSRKKNWDLYPSCLREMARVCRPGTGQAVLLTQDKKCFAKALSRMGGLWRKSHTVWVNVGGLHAGVFVLRRTTAVFGTTPEDVRDPHMGCDSQEVNMEEKV
;
A
#
# COMPACT_ATOMS: atom_id res chain seq x y z
N GLN A 1 -30.62 1.24 -14.37
CA GLN A 1 -30.94 0.33 -13.27
C GLN A 1 -29.65 -0.28 -12.74
N PRO A 2 -29.54 -0.51 -11.40
CA PRO A 2 -28.38 -1.19 -10.84
C PRO A 2 -28.33 -2.65 -11.32
N PHE A 3 -27.13 -3.16 -11.50
CA PHE A 3 -26.86 -4.54 -11.91
C PHE A 3 -25.70 -5.11 -11.08
N THR A 4 -25.58 -6.43 -11.05
CA THR A 4 -24.55 -7.15 -10.30
C THR A 4 -23.32 -7.38 -11.17
N VAL A 5 -22.14 -7.15 -10.58
CA VAL A 5 -20.85 -7.42 -11.21
C VAL A 5 -19.89 -8.10 -10.23
N THR A 6 -18.95 -8.85 -10.76
CA THR A 6 -17.85 -9.43 -10.00
C THR A 6 -16.69 -8.45 -9.97
N VAL A 7 -16.24 -8.10 -8.76
CA VAL A 7 -15.01 -7.35 -8.51
C VAL A 7 -13.93 -8.33 -8.08
N GLY A 8 -12.77 -8.21 -8.69
CA GLY A 8 -11.55 -8.89 -8.27
C GLY A 8 -10.61 -7.91 -7.55
N ALA A 9 -9.84 -8.43 -6.62
CA ALA A 9 -8.82 -7.67 -5.94
C ALA A 9 -7.53 -8.49 -5.80
N THR A 10 -6.38 -7.84 -6.00
CA THR A 10 -5.10 -8.41 -5.61
C THR A 10 -4.80 -8.04 -4.17
N VAL A 11 -4.29 -9.00 -3.41
CA VAL A 11 -3.95 -8.84 -2.00
C VAL A 11 -2.56 -9.43 -1.75
N PRO A 12 -1.85 -9.01 -0.69
CA PRO A 12 -0.61 -9.68 -0.31
C PRO A 12 -0.88 -11.17 -0.06
N THR A 13 -0.14 -12.04 -0.73
CA THR A 13 -0.29 -13.49 -0.58
C THR A 13 -0.15 -13.90 0.89
N GLY A 14 -1.11 -14.63 1.40
CA GLY A 14 -1.27 -15.03 2.80
C GLY A 14 -2.36 -14.25 3.53
N PHE A 15 -2.74 -13.07 3.05
CA PHE A 15 -3.82 -12.25 3.65
C PHE A 15 -5.15 -12.32 2.88
N GLU A 16 -5.34 -13.31 2.01
CA GLU A 16 -6.57 -13.45 1.22
C GLU A 16 -7.83 -13.58 2.10
N TYR A 17 -7.76 -14.40 3.18
CA TYR A 17 -8.87 -14.55 4.11
C TYR A 17 -9.12 -13.28 4.93
N THR A 18 -8.06 -12.58 5.35
CA THR A 18 -8.17 -11.30 6.04
C THR A 18 -8.84 -10.23 5.17
N ALA A 19 -8.53 -10.22 3.88
CA ALA A 19 -9.20 -9.34 2.92
C ALA A 19 -10.66 -9.72 2.67
N ALA A 20 -10.97 -11.02 2.63
CA ALA A 20 -12.34 -11.51 2.51
C ALA A 20 -13.20 -11.11 3.73
N GLU A 21 -12.65 -11.17 4.93
CA GLU A 21 -13.30 -10.66 6.15
C GLU A 21 -13.57 -9.15 6.06
N GLU A 22 -12.62 -8.37 5.55
CA GLU A 22 -12.82 -6.92 5.35
C GLU A 22 -13.94 -6.63 4.34
N VAL A 23 -14.01 -7.40 3.25
CA VAL A 23 -15.10 -7.28 2.26
C VAL A 23 -16.46 -7.54 2.92
N GLN A 24 -16.56 -8.59 3.74
CA GLN A 24 -17.80 -8.89 4.47
C GLN A 24 -18.19 -7.76 5.43
N GLU A 25 -17.23 -7.21 6.17
CA GLU A 25 -17.48 -6.14 7.14
C GLU A 25 -17.88 -4.82 6.48
N LYS A 26 -17.15 -4.38 5.44
CA LYS A 26 -17.31 -3.05 4.85
C LYS A 26 -18.31 -2.98 3.71
N ILE A 27 -18.52 -4.09 3.01
CA ILE A 27 -19.38 -4.15 1.83
C ILE A 27 -20.62 -4.99 2.08
N GLY A 28 -20.52 -6.03 2.92
CA GLY A 28 -21.58 -7.00 3.16
C GLY A 28 -21.63 -8.11 2.11
N ALA A 29 -20.56 -8.30 1.35
CA ALA A 29 -20.46 -9.32 0.31
C ALA A 29 -19.56 -10.47 0.75
N SER A 30 -19.91 -11.71 0.35
CA SER A 30 -19.05 -12.87 0.52
C SER A 30 -17.99 -12.90 -0.57
N ALA A 31 -16.72 -13.06 -0.20
CA ALA A 31 -15.62 -13.14 -1.14
C ALA A 31 -15.14 -14.59 -1.33
N ARG A 32 -14.98 -15.00 -2.58
CA ARG A 32 -14.27 -16.22 -2.96
C ARG A 32 -12.78 -15.97 -2.90
N VAL A 33 -12.08 -16.80 -2.16
CA VAL A 33 -10.61 -16.69 -1.99
C VAL A 33 -9.90 -17.59 -2.99
N SER A 34 -8.96 -17.01 -3.74
CA SER A 34 -7.98 -17.75 -4.54
C SER A 34 -6.72 -17.93 -3.70
N LYS A 35 -6.71 -19.01 -2.90
CA LYS A 35 -5.68 -19.27 -1.90
C LYS A 35 -4.27 -19.33 -2.52
N ASP A 36 -3.30 -18.76 -1.82
CA ASP A 36 -1.88 -18.70 -2.21
C ASP A 36 -1.61 -17.99 -3.55
N ARG A 37 -2.62 -17.32 -4.12
CA ARG A 37 -2.53 -16.55 -5.37
C ARG A 37 -2.62 -15.05 -5.18
N GLY A 38 -2.88 -14.61 -3.94
CA GLY A 38 -3.03 -13.21 -3.62
C GLY A 38 -4.23 -12.56 -4.32
N ARG A 39 -5.37 -13.27 -4.42
CA ARG A 39 -6.58 -12.76 -5.07
C ARG A 39 -7.83 -13.15 -4.33
N ILE A 40 -8.80 -12.24 -4.36
CA ILE A 40 -10.17 -12.48 -3.92
C ILE A 40 -11.15 -11.97 -4.98
N TYR A 41 -12.33 -12.55 -5.04
CA TYR A 41 -13.41 -12.17 -5.95
C TYR A 41 -14.71 -12.09 -5.16
N PHE A 42 -15.52 -11.07 -5.39
CA PHE A 42 -16.80 -10.86 -4.73
C PHE A 42 -17.79 -10.16 -5.65
N GLU A 43 -19.08 -10.43 -5.44
CA GLU A 43 -20.15 -9.81 -6.22
C GLU A 43 -20.70 -8.59 -5.50
N ILE A 44 -20.96 -7.53 -6.25
CA ILE A 44 -21.58 -6.31 -5.75
C ILE A 44 -22.64 -5.79 -6.73
N SER A 45 -23.66 -5.11 -6.20
CA SER A 45 -24.47 -4.21 -6.99
C SER A 45 -23.68 -2.94 -7.32
N THR A 46 -23.85 -2.39 -8.52
CA THR A 46 -23.19 -1.16 -8.96
C THR A 46 -23.47 0.05 -8.06
N ASP A 47 -24.57 0.06 -7.32
CA ASP A 47 -24.86 1.07 -6.29
C ASP A 47 -23.81 1.10 -5.18
N HIS A 48 -23.19 -0.03 -4.89
CA HIS A 48 -22.17 -0.19 -3.87
C HIS A 48 -20.74 -0.02 -4.38
N LEU A 49 -20.56 0.34 -5.67
CA LEU A 49 -19.24 0.50 -6.27
C LEU A 49 -18.35 1.49 -5.48
N HIS A 50 -18.94 2.53 -4.89
CA HIS A 50 -18.19 3.48 -4.08
C HIS A 50 -17.55 2.85 -2.83
N LYS A 51 -18.13 1.76 -2.29
CA LYS A 51 -17.64 1.06 -1.08
C LYS A 51 -16.34 0.29 -1.34
N VAL A 52 -16.09 -0.19 -2.58
CA VAL A 52 -14.88 -1.00 -2.86
C VAL A 52 -13.60 -0.21 -2.65
N HIS A 53 -13.66 1.13 -2.79
CA HIS A 53 -12.51 2.01 -2.52
C HIS A 53 -12.23 2.26 -1.04
N HIS A 54 -13.04 1.74 -0.13
CA HIS A 54 -12.79 1.75 1.32
C HIS A 54 -12.00 0.53 1.78
N LEU A 55 -11.81 -0.47 0.91
CA LEU A 55 -10.97 -1.63 1.20
C LEU A 55 -9.51 -1.20 1.33
N LYS A 56 -8.84 -1.68 2.37
CA LYS A 56 -7.44 -1.38 2.68
C LYS A 56 -6.53 -2.60 2.67
N SER A 57 -7.11 -3.80 2.67
CA SER A 57 -6.38 -5.07 2.51
C SER A 57 -5.92 -5.34 1.08
N VAL A 58 -6.35 -4.53 0.12
CA VAL A 58 -6.17 -4.79 -1.31
C VAL A 58 -5.10 -3.89 -1.93
N ASP A 59 -4.28 -4.45 -2.81
CA ASP A 59 -3.29 -3.71 -3.59
C ASP A 59 -3.91 -3.08 -4.83
N ASN A 60 -4.76 -3.81 -5.56
CA ASN A 60 -5.45 -3.33 -6.75
C ASN A 60 -6.87 -3.89 -6.81
N LEU A 61 -7.75 -3.12 -7.45
CA LEU A 61 -9.13 -3.48 -7.71
C LEU A 61 -9.38 -3.53 -9.23
N PHE A 62 -10.16 -4.48 -9.68
CA PHE A 62 -10.59 -4.60 -11.07
C PHE A 62 -12.00 -5.19 -11.17
N VAL A 63 -12.73 -4.83 -12.20
CA VAL A 63 -13.99 -5.49 -12.55
C VAL A 63 -13.70 -6.66 -13.48
N VAL A 64 -14.32 -7.81 -13.22
CA VAL A 64 -14.14 -9.01 -14.03
C VAL A 64 -15.00 -8.91 -15.28
N VAL A 65 -14.39 -9.08 -16.44
CA VAL A 65 -15.06 -9.23 -17.73
C VAL A 65 -15.50 -10.68 -17.90
N LYS A 66 -14.56 -11.62 -17.75
CA LYS A 66 -14.80 -13.04 -17.85
C LYS A 66 -13.81 -13.82 -16.98
N HIS A 67 -14.31 -14.88 -16.35
CA HIS A 67 -13.51 -15.83 -15.61
C HIS A 67 -13.64 -17.23 -16.25
N TYR A 68 -12.51 -17.84 -16.50
CA TYR A 68 -12.39 -19.22 -16.97
C TYR A 68 -11.64 -19.99 -15.89
N ASP A 69 -12.33 -20.97 -15.27
CA ASP A 69 -11.73 -21.81 -14.21
C ASP A 69 -10.76 -22.85 -14.79
N ASP A 70 -11.03 -23.33 -16.02
CA ASP A 70 -10.23 -24.33 -16.72
C ASP A 70 -10.14 -24.03 -18.21
N TYR A 71 -9.34 -23.01 -18.56
CA TYR A 71 -9.09 -22.64 -19.94
C TYR A 71 -8.08 -23.60 -20.58
N GLN A 72 -8.43 -24.17 -21.70
CA GLN A 72 -7.57 -25.13 -22.42
C GLN A 72 -6.64 -24.39 -23.36
N PHE A 73 -5.46 -24.01 -22.87
CA PHE A 73 -4.42 -23.41 -23.71
C PHE A 73 -3.89 -24.41 -24.72
N LYS A 74 -3.68 -23.97 -25.96
CA LYS A 74 -3.08 -24.78 -27.02
C LYS A 74 -1.60 -25.04 -26.71
N GLU A 75 -1.09 -26.16 -27.26
CA GLU A 75 0.29 -26.60 -26.98
C GLU A 75 1.33 -25.73 -27.67
N THR A 76 1.07 -25.29 -28.91
CA THR A 76 1.99 -24.43 -29.65
C THR A 76 1.81 -22.96 -29.24
N LYS A 77 2.88 -22.20 -29.33
CA LYS A 77 2.86 -20.76 -29.01
C LYS A 77 1.92 -20.00 -29.97
N GLU A 78 2.01 -20.29 -31.25
CA GLU A 78 1.26 -19.64 -32.31
C GLU A 78 -0.25 -19.86 -32.14
N ASP A 79 -0.64 -21.09 -31.89
CA ASP A 79 -2.06 -21.45 -31.71
C ASP A 79 -2.62 -20.84 -30.41
N ALA A 80 -1.83 -20.88 -29.32
CA ALA A 80 -2.26 -20.29 -28.05
C ALA A 80 -2.44 -18.78 -28.15
N LEU A 81 -1.55 -18.09 -28.84
CA LEU A 81 -1.66 -16.62 -29.04
C LEU A 81 -2.80 -16.28 -30.02
N SER A 82 -2.99 -17.06 -31.08
CA SER A 82 -4.13 -16.92 -31.99
C SER A 82 -5.46 -17.09 -31.27
N ASP A 83 -5.56 -18.08 -30.36
CA ASP A 83 -6.73 -18.31 -29.51
C ASP A 83 -7.02 -17.09 -28.63
N LEU A 84 -6.00 -16.50 -28.01
CA LEU A 84 -6.14 -15.28 -27.19
C LEU A 84 -6.61 -14.09 -28.02
N GLN A 85 -6.14 -13.93 -29.26
CA GLN A 85 -6.62 -12.87 -30.17
C GLN A 85 -8.12 -13.04 -30.49
N GLN A 86 -8.56 -14.26 -30.72
CA GLN A 86 -9.96 -14.57 -31.03
C GLN A 86 -10.93 -14.35 -29.85
N LEU A 87 -10.42 -14.26 -28.62
CA LEU A 87 -11.24 -13.97 -27.44
C LEU A 87 -11.72 -12.52 -27.40
N ALA A 88 -10.94 -11.55 -27.84
CA ALA A 88 -11.25 -10.13 -27.68
C ALA A 88 -12.66 -9.75 -28.19
N PRO A 89 -13.09 -10.11 -29.42
CA PRO A 89 -14.41 -9.76 -29.93
C PRO A 89 -15.58 -10.51 -29.28
N VAL A 90 -15.35 -11.64 -28.62
CA VAL A 90 -16.42 -12.48 -28.04
C VAL A 90 -16.62 -12.28 -26.53
N LEU A 91 -15.74 -11.54 -25.88
CA LEU A 91 -15.85 -11.26 -24.46
C LEU A 91 -17.00 -10.28 -24.14
N PRO A 92 -17.70 -10.45 -22.98
CA PRO A 92 -18.84 -9.62 -22.58
C PRO A 92 -18.36 -8.28 -21.94
N TRP A 93 -17.80 -7.38 -22.72
CA TRP A 93 -17.19 -6.14 -22.25
C TRP A 93 -18.15 -5.12 -21.64
N ASN A 94 -19.43 -5.10 -22.08
CA ASN A 94 -20.35 -4.01 -21.84
C ASN A 94 -20.49 -3.64 -20.36
N ASN A 95 -20.81 -4.60 -19.49
CA ASN A 95 -21.03 -4.36 -18.07
C ASN A 95 -19.73 -3.87 -17.38
N ALA A 96 -18.60 -4.47 -17.72
CA ALA A 96 -17.32 -4.09 -17.14
C ALA A 96 -16.89 -2.66 -17.56
N LEU A 97 -17.10 -2.29 -18.81
CA LEU A 97 -16.83 -0.94 -19.29
C LEU A 97 -17.78 0.09 -18.67
N GLU A 98 -19.05 -0.26 -18.44
CA GLU A 98 -19.99 0.61 -17.75
C GLU A 98 -19.54 0.85 -16.28
N VAL A 99 -19.14 -0.20 -15.57
CA VAL A 99 -18.58 -0.08 -14.23
C VAL A 99 -17.32 0.79 -14.21
N TRP A 100 -16.42 0.62 -15.18
CA TRP A 100 -15.22 1.46 -15.32
C TRP A 100 -15.59 2.95 -15.53
N LYS A 101 -16.58 3.25 -16.37
CA LYS A 101 -17.09 4.63 -16.59
C LYS A 101 -17.69 5.21 -15.30
N MET A 102 -18.52 4.42 -14.58
CA MET A 102 -19.08 4.82 -13.28
C MET A 102 -17.98 5.11 -12.26
N ASN A 103 -16.96 4.26 -12.19
CA ASN A 103 -15.82 4.42 -11.30
C ASN A 103 -15.06 5.73 -11.57
N ASN A 104 -14.81 6.06 -12.83
CA ASN A 104 -14.16 7.31 -13.23
C ASN A 104 -15.00 8.54 -12.88
N SER A 105 -16.32 8.44 -13.01
CA SER A 105 -17.25 9.50 -12.61
C SER A 105 -17.22 9.75 -11.10
N LEU A 106 -17.13 8.69 -10.27
CA LEU A 106 -16.97 8.81 -8.82
C LEU A 106 -15.66 9.51 -8.43
N LYS A 107 -14.56 9.19 -9.11
CA LYS A 107 -13.25 9.84 -8.90
C LYS A 107 -13.31 11.34 -9.22
N LYS A 108 -13.86 11.72 -10.37
CA LYS A 108 -14.02 13.13 -10.78
C LYS A 108 -14.87 13.94 -9.77
N LYS A 109 -15.96 13.37 -9.24
CA LYS A 109 -16.78 14.00 -8.20
C LYS A 109 -16.00 14.24 -6.90
N ARG A 110 -15.14 13.28 -6.48
CA ARG A 110 -14.28 13.44 -5.29
C ARG A 110 -13.25 14.55 -5.46
N THR A 111 -12.62 14.64 -6.64
CA THR A 111 -11.63 15.69 -6.94
C THR A 111 -12.28 17.07 -6.97
N ARG A 112 -13.45 17.23 -7.59
CA ARG A 112 -14.20 18.49 -7.60
C ARG A 112 -14.62 18.95 -6.20
N ARG A 113 -15.08 18.04 -5.33
CA ARG A 113 -15.44 18.37 -3.93
C ARG A 113 -14.23 18.83 -3.11
N ARG A 114 -13.05 18.29 -3.37
CA ARG A 114 -11.79 18.71 -2.72
C ARG A 114 -11.31 20.07 -3.22
N GLY A 115 -11.52 20.41 -4.49
CA GLY A 115 -11.15 21.70 -5.07
C GLY A 115 -12.13 22.85 -4.74
N ALA A 116 -13.36 22.53 -4.33
CA ALA A 116 -14.40 23.52 -4.00
C ALA A 116 -14.40 23.95 -2.51
N ALA A 117 -13.61 23.30 -1.64
CA ALA A 117 -13.59 23.54 -0.20
C ALA A 117 -12.38 24.36 0.25
N ALA A 118 -12.09 25.51 -0.37
CA ALA A 118 -11.29 26.59 0.24
C ALA A 118 -11.52 27.92 -0.49
N PRO A 119 -12.27 28.88 0.05
CA PRO A 119 -12.05 30.28 -0.29
C PRO A 119 -10.69 30.70 0.29
N LYS A 120 -9.76 31.09 -0.59
CA LYS A 120 -8.52 31.72 -0.14
C LYS A 120 -8.86 32.98 0.67
N PRO A 121 -8.36 33.16 1.89
CA PRO A 121 -8.47 34.43 2.58
C PRO A 121 -7.70 35.47 1.79
N LYS A 122 -8.37 36.56 1.42
CA LYS A 122 -7.71 37.77 0.92
C LYS A 122 -6.87 38.33 2.06
N LEU A 123 -5.56 38.28 1.92
CA LEU A 123 -4.67 39.01 2.80
C LEU A 123 -4.82 40.50 2.47
N SER A 124 -5.36 41.26 3.40
CA SER A 124 -5.30 42.72 3.43
C SER A 124 -3.92 43.14 3.92
N ASP A 125 -3.43 44.16 3.28
CA ASP A 125 -2.17 44.88 3.44
C ASP A 125 -1.60 44.91 4.86
N ALA A 126 -0.36 44.41 4.99
CA ALA A 126 0.55 44.80 6.07
C ALA A 126 1.94 45.06 5.46
N PRO A 127 2.70 46.07 5.94
CA PRO A 127 3.89 46.62 5.27
C PRO A 127 5.09 45.69 5.38
N GLU A 128 5.89 45.68 4.31
CA GLU A 128 7.15 44.95 4.23
C GLU A 128 8.20 45.47 5.24
N PRO A 129 9.00 44.58 5.85
CA PRO A 129 10.23 45.00 6.54
C PRO A 129 11.41 45.06 5.56
N GLU A 130 12.16 46.14 5.68
CA GLU A 130 13.35 46.48 4.88
C GLU A 130 14.47 45.43 4.94
N LYS A 131 15.09 45.17 3.78
CA LYS A 131 16.29 44.34 3.65
C LYS A 131 17.54 45.17 3.92
N PRO A 132 18.54 44.63 4.62
CA PRO A 132 19.86 45.27 4.67
C PRO A 132 20.68 44.99 3.41
N HIS A 133 21.36 46.03 2.95
CA HIS A 133 22.29 46.05 1.83
C HIS A 133 23.52 45.17 2.05
N SER A 134 23.95 44.43 1.03
CA SER A 134 25.35 44.07 0.81
C SER A 134 25.66 44.08 -0.68
N GLU A 135 26.80 44.67 -0.99
CA GLU A 135 27.35 45.08 -2.28
C GLU A 135 27.81 43.90 -3.17
N PRO A 136 28.09 44.16 -4.48
CA PRO A 136 28.25 43.14 -5.50
C PRO A 136 29.70 42.76 -5.79
N ASP A 137 29.94 41.53 -6.22
CA ASP A 137 31.21 41.10 -6.82
C ASP A 137 31.00 40.79 -8.33
N PRO A 138 31.91 41.33 -9.19
CA PRO A 138 31.73 41.31 -10.64
C PRO A 138 32.65 40.30 -11.32
N SER A 139 32.07 39.41 -12.13
CA SER A 139 32.70 38.79 -13.32
C SER A 139 31.73 37.79 -13.94
N GLN A 140 31.28 37.93 -15.13
CA GLN A 140 31.77 37.79 -16.45
C GLN A 140 30.70 38.08 -17.51
N LEU A 141 31.11 38.89 -18.43
CA LEU A 141 30.51 39.19 -19.72
C LEU A 141 30.47 37.98 -20.67
N ASN A 142 29.49 37.88 -21.50
CA ASN A 142 29.48 37.96 -22.95
C ASN A 142 28.26 37.28 -23.57
N GLU A 143 27.51 38.06 -24.29
CA GLU A 143 27.29 38.11 -25.75
C GLU A 143 26.36 37.01 -26.33
N ASN A 144 25.37 37.18 -27.15
CA ASN A 144 24.97 38.30 -28.02
C ASN A 144 23.66 37.93 -28.74
N LEU A 145 22.90 38.98 -29.13
CA LEU A 145 22.04 39.12 -30.31
C LEU A 145 20.84 38.12 -30.44
N GLY A 146 19.62 38.51 -30.50
CA GLY A 146 18.99 39.70 -31.16
C GLY A 146 17.97 39.24 -32.16
N ASN A 147 16.70 39.54 -32.00
CA ASN A 147 15.96 40.25 -33.02
C ASN A 147 14.48 40.46 -32.67
N ALA A 148 14.02 41.58 -33.04
CA ALA A 148 12.86 42.30 -32.65
C ALA A 148 11.55 41.81 -33.32
N CYS A 149 10.47 42.17 -32.64
CA CYS A 149 9.09 42.31 -33.02
C CYS A 149 8.90 43.13 -34.32
N PRO A 150 7.77 43.00 -35.04
CA PRO A 150 6.81 44.09 -34.92
C PRO A 150 5.35 43.68 -34.74
N GLN A 151 4.64 44.54 -34.03
CA GLN A 151 3.20 44.65 -33.85
C GLN A 151 2.49 45.04 -35.18
N GLN A 152 1.26 44.53 -35.38
CA GLN A 152 0.21 45.23 -36.09
C GLN A 152 -1.16 44.76 -35.61
N GLU A 153 -1.97 45.67 -35.15
CA GLU A 153 -3.45 45.62 -35.01
C GLU A 153 -4.10 46.32 -36.22
N PRO A 154 -5.47 46.39 -36.25
CA PRO A 154 -6.49 45.36 -36.43
C PRO A 154 -7.30 45.61 -37.72
N GLY A 155 -7.98 44.62 -38.24
CA GLY A 155 -8.95 44.74 -39.34
C GLY A 155 -10.22 43.97 -39.01
N ILE A 156 -11.33 44.71 -38.93
CA ILE A 156 -12.71 44.26 -38.83
C ILE A 156 -13.16 43.85 -40.21
N ASP A 157 -13.75 42.66 -40.39
CA ASP A 157 -15.06 42.46 -41.01
C ASP A 157 -15.46 40.97 -41.10
N GLY A 158 -16.71 40.76 -40.86
CA GLY A 158 -17.53 39.63 -40.73
C GLY A 158 -17.50 38.56 -41.85
N ASP A 159 -17.75 37.35 -41.39
CA ASP A 159 -18.88 36.55 -41.89
C ASP A 159 -19.11 35.36 -40.97
N GLN A 160 -20.37 35.17 -40.60
CA GLN A 160 -20.86 34.03 -39.86
C GLN A 160 -20.83 32.80 -40.79
N ASP A 161 -19.90 31.90 -40.57
CA ASP A 161 -20.06 30.51 -40.94
C ASP A 161 -20.08 29.67 -39.67
N CYS A 162 -21.26 29.12 -39.37
CA CYS A 162 -21.46 28.12 -38.33
C CYS A 162 -20.80 26.82 -38.77
N ASP A 163 -19.50 26.74 -38.62
CA ASP A 163 -18.81 25.45 -38.59
C ASP A 163 -19.18 24.71 -37.30
N ILE A 164 -20.11 23.78 -37.44
CA ILE A 164 -20.33 22.69 -36.51
C ILE A 164 -19.01 21.90 -36.49
N GLN A 165 -18.09 22.30 -35.64
CA GLN A 165 -16.96 21.46 -35.31
C GLN A 165 -17.53 20.21 -34.65
N GLU A 166 -17.68 19.15 -35.44
CA GLU A 166 -17.70 17.78 -34.92
C GLU A 166 -16.49 17.65 -34.01
N SER A 167 -16.74 17.62 -32.72
CA SER A 167 -15.70 17.32 -31.73
C SER A 167 -15.22 15.92 -32.05
N GLU A 168 -14.08 15.80 -32.71
CA GLU A 168 -13.38 14.52 -32.90
C GLU A 168 -13.25 13.87 -31.54
N VAL A 169 -14.06 12.85 -31.30
CA VAL A 169 -14.01 12.04 -30.09
C VAL A 169 -12.66 11.33 -30.12
N LYS A 170 -11.68 11.87 -29.39
CA LYS A 170 -10.35 11.26 -29.31
C LYS A 170 -10.50 9.81 -28.83
N PRO A 171 -9.93 8.85 -29.57
CA PRO A 171 -10.02 7.44 -29.19
C PRO A 171 -9.42 7.24 -27.80
N LEU A 172 -10.05 6.39 -26.99
CA LEU A 172 -9.55 6.02 -25.67
C LEU A 172 -8.16 5.39 -25.82
N LYS A 173 -7.28 5.72 -24.87
CA LYS A 173 -5.97 5.10 -24.76
C LYS A 173 -6.03 3.92 -23.81
N PHE A 174 -5.37 2.84 -24.14
CA PHE A 174 -5.37 1.64 -23.30
C PHE A 174 -4.00 0.95 -23.26
N ARG A 175 -3.84 0.11 -22.25
CA ARG A 175 -2.80 -0.92 -22.24
C ARG A 175 -3.37 -2.26 -21.78
N VAL A 176 -2.67 -3.34 -22.12
CA VAL A 176 -2.93 -4.68 -21.59
C VAL A 176 -1.78 -5.06 -20.67
N THR A 177 -2.11 -5.49 -19.46
CA THR A 177 -1.17 -6.05 -18.50
C THR A 177 -1.48 -7.53 -18.32
N CYS A 178 -0.53 -8.40 -18.67
CA CYS A 178 -0.64 -9.84 -18.46
C CYS A 178 0.20 -10.26 -17.24
N ASN A 179 -0.49 -10.83 -16.26
CA ASN A 179 0.14 -11.49 -15.11
C ASN A 179 -0.01 -13.00 -15.29
N ARG A 180 1.09 -13.66 -15.62
CA ARG A 180 1.12 -15.10 -15.87
C ARG A 180 1.96 -15.83 -14.81
N ALA A 181 1.41 -16.89 -14.23
CA ALA A 181 2.11 -17.82 -13.35
C ALA A 181 1.83 -19.26 -13.77
N GLY A 182 2.76 -20.14 -13.45
CA GLY A 182 2.77 -21.53 -13.89
C GLY A 182 3.69 -21.75 -15.09
N ASP A 183 4.02 -23.03 -15.33
CA ASP A 183 5.02 -23.49 -16.30
C ASP A 183 4.42 -24.16 -17.55
N LYS A 184 3.10 -24.28 -17.60
CA LYS A 184 2.37 -24.99 -18.67
C LYS A 184 2.08 -24.17 -19.93
N HIS A 185 2.63 -22.96 -20.05
CA HIS A 185 2.34 -22.08 -21.18
C HIS A 185 3.53 -21.96 -22.11
N SER A 186 3.30 -22.12 -23.40
CA SER A 186 4.32 -21.97 -24.47
C SER A 186 4.65 -20.52 -24.80
N PHE A 187 3.96 -19.53 -24.21
CA PHE A 187 4.12 -18.10 -24.45
C PHE A 187 4.53 -17.34 -23.18
N THR A 188 5.10 -16.16 -23.36
CA THR A 188 5.44 -15.23 -22.26
C THR A 188 4.28 -14.28 -21.93
N SER A 189 4.34 -13.62 -20.76
CA SER A 189 3.36 -12.56 -20.42
C SER A 189 3.34 -11.42 -21.43
N ASN A 190 4.52 -11.08 -21.97
CA ASN A 190 4.65 -10.03 -22.99
C ASN A 190 4.03 -10.44 -24.33
N ASP A 191 4.22 -11.70 -24.74
CA ASP A 191 3.58 -12.22 -25.95
C ASP A 191 2.05 -12.14 -25.84
N ALA A 192 1.50 -12.65 -24.73
CA ALA A 192 0.06 -12.63 -24.48
C ALA A 192 -0.50 -11.20 -24.43
N ALA A 193 0.18 -10.29 -23.74
CA ALA A 193 -0.25 -8.90 -23.63
C ALA A 193 -0.22 -8.20 -25.00
N ARG A 194 0.79 -8.45 -25.82
CA ARG A 194 0.93 -7.88 -27.17
C ARG A 194 -0.18 -8.37 -28.09
N ASP A 195 -0.38 -9.68 -28.18
CA ASP A 195 -1.27 -10.28 -29.17
C ASP A 195 -2.74 -10.09 -28.78
N PHE A 196 -3.09 -10.29 -27.51
CA PHE A 196 -4.41 -9.96 -27.00
C PHE A 196 -4.69 -8.44 -27.11
N GLY A 197 -3.67 -7.61 -26.82
CA GLY A 197 -3.76 -6.15 -26.93
C GLY A 197 -4.01 -5.69 -28.38
N GLY A 198 -3.38 -6.33 -29.36
CA GLY A 198 -3.63 -6.08 -30.79
C GLY A 198 -5.10 -6.33 -31.15
N ALA A 199 -5.64 -7.46 -30.70
CA ALA A 199 -7.05 -7.80 -30.95
C ALA A 199 -8.03 -6.85 -30.24
N VAL A 200 -7.72 -6.40 -29.00
CA VAL A 200 -8.51 -5.38 -28.28
C VAL A 200 -8.46 -4.03 -29.02
N GLN A 201 -7.30 -3.64 -29.51
CA GLN A 201 -7.13 -2.43 -30.31
C GLN A 201 -7.99 -2.45 -31.57
N GLU A 202 -7.95 -3.55 -32.29
CA GLU A 202 -8.73 -3.74 -33.53
C GLU A 202 -10.23 -3.75 -33.25
N PHE A 203 -10.66 -4.43 -32.20
CA PHE A 203 -12.08 -4.54 -31.83
C PHE A 203 -12.70 -3.21 -31.38
N PHE A 204 -12.00 -2.46 -30.53
CA PHE A 204 -12.52 -1.19 -29.96
C PHE A 204 -12.08 0.06 -30.72
N GLN A 205 -11.14 -0.04 -31.66
CA GLN A 205 -10.50 1.10 -32.32
C GLN A 205 -9.84 2.06 -31.30
N TRP A 206 -9.36 1.52 -30.17
CA TRP A 206 -8.64 2.27 -29.16
C TRP A 206 -7.17 2.43 -29.57
N LYS A 207 -6.48 3.40 -28.94
CA LYS A 207 -5.06 3.64 -29.16
C LYS A 207 -4.22 3.01 -28.05
N ALA A 208 -3.27 2.13 -28.39
CA ALA A 208 -2.34 1.58 -27.42
C ALA A 208 -1.37 2.65 -26.92
N ASP A 209 -1.23 2.78 -25.58
CA ASP A 209 -0.29 3.67 -24.92
C ASP A 209 0.12 3.04 -23.59
N MET A 210 1.39 2.62 -23.47
CA MET A 210 1.88 1.89 -22.29
C MET A 210 2.10 2.79 -21.06
N THR A 211 2.19 4.10 -21.27
CA THR A 211 2.53 5.09 -20.22
C THR A 211 1.37 5.97 -19.82
N LYS A 212 0.56 6.44 -20.77
CA LYS A 212 -0.57 7.35 -20.56
C LYS A 212 -1.82 6.73 -21.14
N PHE A 213 -2.51 5.94 -20.36
CA PHE A 213 -3.71 5.21 -20.77
C PHE A 213 -4.91 5.61 -19.90
N ASP A 214 -6.10 5.47 -20.47
CA ASP A 214 -7.38 5.66 -19.80
C ASP A 214 -7.91 4.34 -19.23
N VAL A 215 -7.70 3.26 -19.99
CA VAL A 215 -8.18 1.91 -19.68
C VAL A 215 -7.01 0.94 -19.53
N GLU A 216 -6.95 0.21 -18.43
CA GLU A 216 -6.03 -0.92 -18.28
C GLU A 216 -6.83 -2.22 -18.32
N VAL A 217 -6.58 -3.04 -19.33
CA VAL A 217 -7.13 -4.38 -19.44
C VAL A 217 -6.17 -5.36 -18.80
N LEU A 218 -6.68 -6.19 -17.91
CA LEU A 218 -5.92 -7.21 -17.18
C LEU A 218 -6.17 -8.58 -17.75
N LEU A 219 -5.11 -9.30 -18.05
CA LEU A 219 -5.11 -10.70 -18.44
C LEU A 219 -4.35 -11.49 -17.38
N ASN A 220 -5.08 -12.08 -16.45
CA ASN A 220 -4.51 -12.82 -15.33
C ASN A 220 -4.60 -14.33 -15.61
N ILE A 221 -3.46 -14.98 -15.77
CA ILE A 221 -3.34 -16.40 -16.09
C ILE A 221 -2.58 -17.10 -14.97
N HIS A 222 -3.15 -18.20 -14.48
CA HIS A 222 -2.49 -19.10 -13.55
C HIS A 222 -2.81 -20.56 -13.88
N ASN A 223 -1.84 -21.28 -14.41
CA ASN A 223 -2.06 -22.59 -15.02
C ASN A 223 -3.23 -22.51 -16.03
N ASN A 224 -4.33 -23.24 -15.81
CA ASN A 224 -5.52 -23.22 -16.66
C ASN A 224 -6.56 -22.18 -16.26
N GLU A 225 -6.39 -21.48 -15.13
CA GLU A 225 -7.29 -20.38 -14.77
C GLU A 225 -6.93 -19.12 -15.54
N MET A 226 -7.91 -18.49 -16.17
CA MET A 226 -7.73 -17.22 -16.84
C MET A 226 -8.84 -16.24 -16.47
N VAL A 227 -8.46 -15.02 -16.06
CA VAL A 227 -9.38 -13.95 -15.73
C VAL A 227 -9.05 -12.74 -16.57
N VAL A 228 -10.04 -12.26 -17.32
CA VAL A 228 -9.96 -10.99 -18.03
C VAL A 228 -10.72 -9.94 -17.22
N GLY A 229 -10.11 -8.79 -16.99
CA GLY A 229 -10.70 -7.70 -16.20
C GLY A 229 -10.30 -6.32 -16.69
N ILE A 230 -10.94 -5.30 -16.11
CA ILE A 230 -10.60 -3.88 -16.32
C ILE A 230 -10.24 -3.28 -14.98
N ALA A 231 -9.07 -2.64 -14.89
CA ALA A 231 -8.59 -2.04 -13.66
C ALA A 231 -9.49 -0.87 -13.19
N LEU A 232 -9.76 -0.83 -11.88
CA LEU A 232 -10.49 0.24 -11.21
C LEU A 232 -9.56 1.15 -10.40
N THR A 233 -8.35 0.69 -10.07
CA THR A 233 -7.28 1.46 -9.43
C THR A 233 -6.24 1.87 -10.48
N GLU A 234 -5.79 3.12 -10.45
CA GLU A 234 -4.74 3.64 -11.36
C GLU A 234 -3.35 3.20 -10.92
N GLU A 235 -3.13 3.25 -9.60
CA GLU A 235 -1.89 2.84 -8.97
C GLU A 235 -2.18 1.81 -7.87
N SER A 236 -1.18 0.98 -7.58
CA SER A 236 -1.27 0.04 -6.48
C SER A 236 -1.35 0.76 -5.13
N LEU A 237 -2.28 0.33 -4.29
CA LEU A 237 -2.57 0.93 -2.99
C LEU A 237 -1.54 0.54 -1.91
N HIS A 238 -0.53 -0.27 -2.23
CA HIS A 238 0.46 -0.76 -1.27
C HIS A 238 1.41 0.32 -0.74
N ARG A 239 1.48 1.49 -1.38
CA ARG A 239 2.30 2.64 -0.96
C ARG A 239 1.47 3.81 -0.42
N ARG A 240 0.15 3.64 -0.25
CA ARG A 240 -0.69 4.71 0.28
C ARG A 240 -0.17 5.20 1.64
N ASN A 241 -0.43 6.46 1.96
CA ASN A 241 -0.11 7.10 3.24
C ASN A 241 1.40 7.25 3.56
N ILE A 242 2.29 6.72 2.75
CA ILE A 242 3.74 6.87 2.90
C ILE A 242 4.29 7.73 1.76
N THR A 243 5.00 8.78 2.10
CA THR A 243 5.68 9.69 1.15
C THR A 243 7.20 9.71 1.37
N HIS A 244 7.64 9.44 2.60
CA HIS A 244 9.04 9.35 2.98
C HIS A 244 9.39 7.88 3.23
N PHE A 245 10.05 7.26 2.25
CA PHE A 245 10.39 5.84 2.27
C PHE A 245 11.75 5.60 2.93
N GLY A 246 11.86 4.51 3.67
CA GLY A 246 13.13 3.95 4.13
C GLY A 246 13.63 2.84 3.17
N PRO A 247 14.83 2.30 3.42
CA PRO A 247 15.39 1.22 2.61
C PRO A 247 14.52 -0.04 2.53
N THR A 248 13.74 -0.29 3.57
CA THR A 248 12.86 -1.46 3.71
C THR A 248 11.49 -1.05 4.26
N THR A 249 10.82 -0.12 3.59
CA THR A 249 9.47 0.29 3.99
C THR A 249 8.49 -0.85 3.78
N LEU A 250 7.76 -1.23 4.83
CA LEU A 250 6.69 -2.21 4.77
C LEU A 250 5.54 -1.70 3.90
N ARG A 251 4.98 -2.57 3.07
CA ARG A 251 3.79 -2.22 2.27
C ARG A 251 2.60 -1.93 3.18
N SER A 252 1.85 -0.88 2.89
CA SER A 252 0.68 -0.47 3.67
C SER A 252 -0.37 -1.58 3.79
N THR A 253 -0.54 -2.39 2.76
CA THR A 253 -1.47 -3.53 2.76
C THR A 253 -1.02 -4.68 3.66
N LEU A 254 0.29 -4.94 3.78
CA LEU A 254 0.84 -5.88 4.75
C LEU A 254 0.68 -5.35 6.18
N ALA A 255 1.01 -4.08 6.41
CA ALA A 255 0.81 -3.40 7.69
C ALA A 255 -0.65 -3.48 8.14
N TYR A 256 -1.57 -3.21 7.23
CA TYR A 256 -3.00 -3.29 7.49
C TYR A 256 -3.46 -4.73 7.81
N GLY A 257 -2.94 -5.73 7.09
CA GLY A 257 -3.22 -7.14 7.38
C GLY A 257 -2.74 -7.55 8.79
N MET A 258 -1.56 -7.10 9.22
CA MET A 258 -1.06 -7.34 10.58
C MET A 258 -1.95 -6.68 11.64
N LEU A 259 -2.41 -5.44 11.40
CA LEU A 259 -3.34 -4.74 12.28
C LEU A 259 -4.68 -5.47 12.39
N ARG A 260 -5.22 -6.01 11.30
CA ARG A 260 -6.45 -6.80 11.32
C ARG A 260 -6.30 -8.09 12.13
N LEU A 261 -5.15 -8.74 12.10
CA LEU A 261 -4.86 -9.88 12.97
C LEU A 261 -4.78 -9.48 14.46
N CYS A 262 -4.32 -8.28 14.74
CA CYS A 262 -4.27 -7.71 16.08
C CYS A 262 -5.67 -7.41 16.62
N LYS A 263 -6.60 -6.94 15.77
CA LYS A 263 -7.96 -6.51 16.14
C LYS A 263 -7.96 -5.41 17.22
N PRO A 264 -7.38 -4.23 16.96
CA PRO A 264 -7.32 -3.14 17.92
C PRO A 264 -8.69 -2.81 18.51
N GLN A 265 -8.74 -2.60 19.83
CA GLN A 265 -9.94 -2.21 20.56
C GLN A 265 -9.90 -0.73 20.92
N ILE A 266 -11.06 -0.17 21.24
CA ILE A 266 -11.16 1.22 21.72
C ILE A 266 -10.29 1.39 22.97
N SER A 267 -9.50 2.46 22.99
CA SER A 267 -8.57 2.83 24.08
C SER A 267 -7.35 1.90 24.22
N ASP A 268 -7.11 0.97 23.29
CA ASP A 268 -5.86 0.20 23.29
C ASP A 268 -4.65 1.11 23.08
N VAL A 269 -3.57 0.79 23.79
CA VAL A 269 -2.23 1.32 23.56
C VAL A 269 -1.45 0.31 22.72
N ILE A 270 -1.14 0.71 21.49
CA ILE A 270 -0.51 -0.14 20.48
C ILE A 270 0.88 0.44 20.15
N VAL A 271 1.90 -0.41 20.23
CA VAL A 271 3.28 0.00 20.04
C VAL A 271 3.90 -0.72 18.86
N ASP A 272 4.52 0.04 17.97
CA ASP A 272 5.48 -0.47 16.98
C ASP A 272 6.89 -0.04 17.41
N PRO A 273 7.67 -0.92 18.02
CA PRO A 273 8.97 -0.56 18.60
C PRO A 273 10.11 -0.50 17.58
N MET A 274 9.86 -0.89 16.33
CA MET A 274 10.80 -0.80 15.19
C MET A 274 10.06 -0.26 13.95
N CYS A 275 9.50 0.95 14.08
CA CYS A 275 8.52 1.48 13.14
C CYS A 275 9.05 1.83 11.75
N GLY A 276 10.36 1.98 11.58
CA GLY A 276 10.97 2.36 10.32
C GLY A 276 10.41 3.67 9.77
N SER A 277 9.64 3.62 8.68
CA SER A 277 8.95 4.78 8.11
C SER A 277 7.52 5.00 8.65
N GLY A 278 7.10 4.20 9.64
CA GLY A 278 5.82 4.34 10.31
C GLY A 278 4.63 3.66 9.61
N ALA A 279 4.86 2.71 8.73
CA ALA A 279 3.78 2.08 7.95
C ALA A 279 2.69 1.46 8.83
N ILE A 280 3.04 0.71 9.86
CA ILE A 280 2.08 0.04 10.76
C ILE A 280 1.30 1.07 11.58
N PRO A 281 1.94 1.96 12.36
CA PRO A 281 1.21 2.91 13.21
C PRO A 281 0.38 3.90 12.39
N LEU A 282 0.80 4.28 11.18
CA LEU A 282 0.02 5.17 10.32
C LEU A 282 -1.25 4.52 9.79
N GLU A 283 -1.17 3.28 9.29
CA GLU A 283 -2.37 2.54 8.89
C GLU A 283 -3.30 2.32 10.09
N GLY A 284 -2.71 2.05 11.27
CA GLY A 284 -3.45 1.85 12.52
C GLY A 284 -4.24 3.08 12.93
N VAL A 285 -3.60 4.23 13.06
CA VAL A 285 -4.26 5.45 13.54
C VAL A 285 -5.31 6.01 12.57
N ILE A 286 -5.19 5.68 11.28
CA ILE A 286 -6.18 6.08 10.28
C ILE A 286 -7.47 5.24 10.40
N GLU A 287 -7.33 3.95 10.64
CA GLU A 287 -8.48 3.02 10.68
C GLU A 287 -9.05 2.86 12.09
N TRP A 288 -8.21 2.76 13.11
CA TRP A 288 -8.60 2.61 14.53
C TRP A 288 -8.29 3.89 15.30
N SER A 289 -8.93 4.98 14.92
CA SER A 289 -8.68 6.32 15.48
C SER A 289 -8.97 6.46 16.98
N ASN A 290 -9.70 5.52 17.57
CA ASN A 290 -10.02 5.48 19.00
C ASN A 290 -9.00 4.68 19.83
N SER A 291 -7.91 4.19 19.21
CA SER A 291 -6.76 3.61 19.87
C SER A 291 -5.59 4.61 19.84
N PHE A 292 -4.62 4.45 20.74
CA PHE A 292 -3.41 5.25 20.75
C PHE A 292 -2.24 4.44 20.18
N PHE A 293 -1.50 5.03 19.24
CA PHE A 293 -0.36 4.40 18.60
C PHE A 293 0.94 5.08 19.01
N LEU A 294 1.93 4.27 19.37
CA LEU A 294 3.26 4.76 19.70
C LEU A 294 4.27 4.10 18.77
N ALA A 295 4.94 4.94 17.96
CA ALA A 295 5.91 4.53 16.97
C ALA A 295 7.32 4.81 17.47
N GLY A 296 8.18 3.82 17.54
CA GLY A 296 9.55 4.00 17.95
C GLY A 296 10.57 3.25 17.11
N ASP A 297 11.77 3.74 17.10
CA ASP A 297 12.91 3.14 16.40
C ASP A 297 14.20 3.57 17.10
N ASN A 298 15.30 2.82 16.95
CA ASN A 298 16.59 3.25 17.45
C ASN A 298 17.31 4.20 16.48
N ASN A 299 16.88 4.25 15.22
CA ASN A 299 17.46 5.07 14.18
C ASN A 299 16.69 6.41 14.09
N ASP A 300 17.40 7.51 14.28
CA ASP A 300 16.87 8.88 14.22
C ASP A 300 16.26 9.23 12.85
N MET A 301 16.86 8.73 11.76
CA MET A 301 16.33 8.92 10.41
C MET A 301 15.01 8.17 10.19
N ALA A 302 14.81 7.02 10.83
CA ALA A 302 13.54 6.30 10.81
C ALA A 302 12.45 7.13 11.51
N ILE A 303 12.76 7.67 12.68
CA ILE A 303 11.86 8.57 13.41
C ILE A 303 11.53 9.82 12.59
N SER A 304 12.53 10.45 11.98
CA SER A 304 12.33 11.64 11.12
C SER A 304 11.39 11.32 9.95
N ARG A 305 11.55 10.17 9.28
CA ARG A 305 10.64 9.73 8.21
C ARG A 305 9.22 9.50 8.72
N THR A 306 9.08 8.87 9.88
CA THR A 306 7.78 8.62 10.51
C THR A 306 7.07 9.94 10.84
N VAL A 307 7.77 10.90 11.45
CA VAL A 307 7.23 12.24 11.75
C VAL A 307 6.79 12.97 10.46
N ASN A 308 7.60 12.91 9.40
CA ASN A 308 7.27 13.54 8.13
C ASN A 308 6.03 12.89 7.48
N ASN A 309 5.90 11.57 7.56
CA ASN A 309 4.71 10.85 7.09
C ASN A 309 3.45 11.18 7.91
N ILE A 310 3.56 11.31 9.23
CA ILE A 310 2.47 11.78 10.10
C ILE A 310 2.03 13.19 9.70
N ASN A 311 2.96 14.12 9.57
CA ASN A 311 2.69 15.51 9.19
C ASN A 311 2.01 15.60 7.82
N HIS A 312 2.45 14.78 6.86
CA HIS A 312 1.80 14.70 5.55
C HIS A 312 0.32 14.29 5.66
N ILE A 313 -0.01 13.30 6.49
CA ILE A 313 -1.39 12.84 6.68
C ILE A 313 -2.22 13.91 7.40
N VAL A 314 -1.67 14.55 8.44
CA VAL A 314 -2.35 15.64 9.16
C VAL A 314 -2.68 16.77 8.20
N LYS A 315 -1.71 17.24 7.40
CA LYS A 315 -1.92 18.28 6.38
C LYS A 315 -2.98 17.88 5.37
N LYS A 316 -2.95 16.65 4.86
CA LYS A 316 -3.95 16.13 3.91
C LYS A 316 -5.36 16.11 4.49
N LYS A 317 -5.52 15.84 5.80
CA LYS A 317 -6.80 15.93 6.50
C LYS A 317 -7.29 17.37 6.63
N GLN A 318 -6.41 18.30 6.99
CA GLN A 318 -6.71 19.74 7.10
C GLN A 318 -7.11 20.32 5.74
N ASP A 319 -6.37 20.04 4.68
CA ASP A 319 -6.69 20.45 3.30
C ASP A 319 -8.03 19.86 2.83
N GLY A 320 -8.47 18.74 3.39
CA GLY A 320 -9.78 18.12 3.17
C GLY A 320 -10.91 18.69 3.99
N GLY A 321 -10.69 19.79 4.74
CA GLY A 321 -11.70 20.47 5.57
C GLY A 321 -11.99 19.79 6.91
N SER A 322 -11.13 18.88 7.37
CA SER A 322 -11.28 18.27 8.69
C SER A 322 -10.81 19.23 9.80
N THR A 323 -11.66 19.52 10.74
CA THR A 323 -11.36 20.27 11.98
C THR A 323 -10.80 19.39 13.09
N SER A 324 -10.51 18.12 12.79
CA SER A 324 -10.04 17.14 13.77
C SER A 324 -8.67 17.55 14.37
N PRO A 325 -8.50 17.45 15.71
CA PRO A 325 -7.35 17.96 16.45
C PRO A 325 -6.06 17.11 16.30
N GLY A 326 -5.89 16.39 15.22
CA GLY A 326 -4.69 15.57 14.98
C GLY A 326 -4.95 14.08 14.91
N LEU A 327 -3.89 13.31 15.10
CA LEU A 327 -3.92 11.84 15.10
C LEU A 327 -3.51 11.34 16.48
N SER A 328 -4.13 10.26 16.96
CA SER A 328 -3.78 9.61 18.24
C SER A 328 -2.50 8.77 18.08
N ILE A 329 -1.41 9.44 17.73
CA ILE A 329 -0.09 8.83 17.50
C ILE A 329 1.01 9.72 18.03
N ASP A 330 2.04 9.11 18.60
CA ASP A 330 3.26 9.77 19.01
C ASP A 330 4.49 8.96 18.58
N THR A 331 5.66 9.59 18.64
CA THR A 331 6.93 8.99 18.20
C THR A 331 8.00 9.11 19.28
N ALA A 332 8.87 8.10 19.39
CA ALA A 332 9.99 8.12 20.31
C ALA A 332 11.21 7.41 19.72
N GLN A 333 12.39 7.96 19.96
CA GLN A 333 13.64 7.24 19.70
C GLN A 333 14.02 6.41 20.91
N TRP A 334 14.21 5.11 20.71
CA TRP A 334 14.54 4.19 21.80
C TRP A 334 15.24 2.90 21.35
N ASN A 335 15.75 2.16 22.32
CA ASN A 335 16.22 0.80 22.10
C ASN A 335 15.11 -0.20 22.48
N LEU A 336 14.71 -1.05 21.54
CA LEU A 336 13.68 -2.08 21.78
C LEU A 336 14.05 -3.03 22.94
N CYS A 337 15.33 -3.29 23.16
CA CYS A 337 15.75 -4.16 24.27
C CYS A 337 15.58 -3.52 25.64
N ASN A 338 15.30 -2.22 25.72
CA ASN A 338 15.06 -1.47 26.95
C ASN A 338 14.10 -0.30 26.67
N LEU A 339 12.81 -0.58 26.58
CA LEU A 339 11.79 0.41 26.27
C LEU A 339 11.52 1.33 27.46
N PRO A 340 11.41 2.65 27.27
CA PRO A 340 11.05 3.60 28.34
C PRO A 340 9.54 3.56 28.63
N LEU A 341 8.98 2.37 28.70
CA LEU A 341 7.57 2.11 28.98
C LEU A 341 7.42 1.35 30.30
N ARG A 342 6.34 1.63 31.01
CA ARG A 342 6.03 0.92 32.24
C ARG A 342 5.71 -0.56 31.98
N THR A 343 6.08 -1.41 32.89
CA THR A 343 5.68 -2.82 32.89
C THR A 343 4.15 -2.93 32.84
N SER A 344 3.63 -3.83 32.01
CA SER A 344 2.18 -4.11 31.88
C SER A 344 1.33 -2.90 31.46
N SER A 345 1.86 -2.00 30.63
CA SER A 345 1.17 -0.77 30.19
C SER A 345 0.66 -0.81 28.75
N VAL A 346 1.07 -1.80 27.96
CA VAL A 346 0.79 -1.92 26.52
C VAL A 346 -0.20 -3.03 26.25
N ASP A 347 -1.20 -2.78 25.40
CA ASP A 347 -2.20 -3.77 25.02
C ASP A 347 -1.72 -4.64 23.86
N SER A 348 -1.05 -4.04 22.87
CA SER A 348 -0.57 -4.76 21.68
C SER A 348 0.76 -4.23 21.18
N ILE A 349 1.61 -5.13 20.71
CA ILE A 349 2.82 -4.81 19.95
C ILE A 349 2.65 -5.34 18.54
N ILE A 350 2.91 -4.50 17.53
CA ILE A 350 2.87 -4.90 16.12
C ILE A 350 4.14 -4.38 15.46
N THR A 351 4.97 -5.25 14.92
CA THR A 351 6.24 -4.80 14.33
C THR A 351 6.77 -5.74 13.26
N ASP A 352 7.54 -5.16 12.34
CA ASP A 352 8.35 -5.86 11.34
C ASP A 352 9.76 -6.05 11.87
N MET A 353 10.11 -7.30 12.22
CA MET A 353 11.40 -7.63 12.82
C MET A 353 12.50 -7.70 11.75
N PRO A 354 13.77 -7.40 12.10
CA PRO A 354 14.86 -7.45 11.12
C PRO A 354 15.07 -8.86 10.58
N PHE A 355 15.09 -9.01 9.25
CA PHE A 355 15.21 -10.33 8.61
C PHE A 355 16.65 -10.87 8.55
N GLY A 356 17.63 -10.01 8.82
CA GLY A 356 19.05 -10.37 8.73
C GLY A 356 19.59 -10.57 7.31
N LYS A 357 18.81 -10.23 6.28
CA LYS A 357 19.21 -10.26 4.87
C LYS A 357 19.36 -8.86 4.25
N ARG A 358 18.40 -7.99 4.52
CA ARG A 358 18.37 -6.60 4.01
C ARG A 358 18.67 -5.59 5.11
N MET A 359 18.28 -5.90 6.34
CA MET A 359 18.54 -5.14 7.56
C MET A 359 18.98 -6.09 8.65
N GLY A 360 19.97 -5.67 9.47
CA GLY A 360 20.56 -6.48 10.53
C GLY A 360 21.47 -7.60 10.00
N SER A 361 21.84 -8.52 10.88
CA SER A 361 22.52 -9.76 10.49
C SER A 361 21.87 -10.95 11.17
N ARG A 362 21.87 -12.11 10.49
CA ARG A 362 21.34 -13.34 11.10
C ARG A 362 22.06 -13.72 12.38
N LYS A 363 23.36 -13.45 12.50
CA LYS A 363 24.14 -13.71 13.70
C LYS A 363 23.64 -12.84 14.86
N LYS A 364 23.39 -11.54 14.60
CA LYS A 364 22.86 -10.61 15.61
C LYS A 364 21.41 -10.94 16.01
N ASN A 365 20.60 -11.53 15.14
CA ASN A 365 19.22 -11.92 15.48
C ASN A 365 19.14 -12.96 16.60
N TRP A 366 20.17 -13.82 16.76
CA TRP A 366 20.20 -14.83 17.82
C TRP A 366 20.23 -14.23 19.24
N ASP A 367 20.78 -13.03 19.38
CA ASP A 367 20.82 -12.29 20.64
C ASP A 367 19.67 -11.28 20.72
N LEU A 368 19.34 -10.64 19.59
CA LEU A 368 18.31 -9.62 19.50
C LEU A 368 16.90 -10.17 19.76
N TYR A 369 16.51 -11.28 19.11
CA TYR A 369 15.13 -11.77 19.19
C TYR A 369 14.72 -12.19 20.61
N PRO A 370 15.54 -12.94 21.39
CA PRO A 370 15.21 -13.23 22.80
C PRO A 370 15.07 -11.97 23.65
N SER A 371 15.98 -11.01 23.50
CA SER A 371 15.94 -9.73 24.22
C SER A 371 14.69 -8.92 23.89
N CYS A 372 14.34 -8.83 22.59
CA CYS A 372 13.11 -8.17 22.13
C CYS A 372 11.85 -8.83 22.69
N LEU A 373 11.73 -10.17 22.60
CA LEU A 373 10.55 -10.89 23.08
C LEU A 373 10.39 -10.76 24.59
N ARG A 374 11.51 -10.74 25.33
CA ARG A 374 11.51 -10.52 26.78
C ARG A 374 11.00 -9.12 27.13
N GLU A 375 11.53 -8.09 26.47
CA GLU A 375 11.14 -6.70 26.74
C GLU A 375 9.69 -6.43 26.30
N MET A 376 9.27 -6.97 25.17
CA MET A 376 7.86 -6.94 24.74
C MET A 376 6.94 -7.59 25.77
N ALA A 377 7.37 -8.72 26.39
CA ALA A 377 6.59 -9.38 27.43
C ALA A 377 6.51 -8.55 28.72
N ARG A 378 7.56 -7.80 29.04
CA ARG A 378 7.57 -6.88 30.20
C ARG A 378 6.52 -5.79 30.03
N VAL A 379 6.49 -5.13 28.88
CA VAL A 379 5.59 -3.99 28.66
C VAL A 379 4.15 -4.39 28.37
N CYS A 380 3.92 -5.58 27.77
CA CYS A 380 2.57 -6.08 27.51
C CYS A 380 1.83 -6.52 28.76
N ARG A 381 0.53 -6.24 28.80
CA ARG A 381 -0.36 -6.64 29.90
C ARG A 381 -0.45 -8.16 30.01
N PRO A 382 -0.20 -8.75 31.19
CA PRO A 382 -0.39 -10.18 31.40
C PRO A 382 -1.84 -10.62 31.13
N GLY A 383 -2.00 -11.76 30.48
CA GLY A 383 -3.30 -12.38 30.20
C GLY A 383 -4.08 -11.80 29.03
N THR A 384 -3.96 -10.51 28.75
CA THR A 384 -4.71 -9.82 27.69
C THR A 384 -3.84 -9.30 26.56
N GLY A 385 -2.58 -8.99 26.84
CA GLY A 385 -1.64 -8.43 25.87
C GLY A 385 -1.33 -9.38 24.73
N GLN A 386 -0.94 -8.82 23.59
CA GLN A 386 -0.59 -9.60 22.39
C GLN A 386 0.55 -8.97 21.61
N ALA A 387 1.17 -9.78 20.75
CA ALA A 387 2.15 -9.31 19.79
C ALA A 387 1.88 -9.91 18.41
N VAL A 388 1.98 -9.09 17.37
CA VAL A 388 1.89 -9.51 15.96
C VAL A 388 3.21 -9.16 15.29
N LEU A 389 4.02 -10.17 15.01
CA LEU A 389 5.41 -10.02 14.61
C LEU A 389 5.66 -10.63 13.24
N LEU A 390 6.17 -9.82 12.30
CA LEU A 390 6.59 -10.28 10.99
C LEU A 390 8.08 -10.58 10.97
N THR A 391 8.46 -11.77 10.52
CA THR A 391 9.89 -12.13 10.31
C THR A 391 10.07 -13.20 9.24
N GLN A 392 11.21 -13.16 8.55
CA GLN A 392 11.69 -14.22 7.68
C GLN A 392 12.58 -15.22 8.44
N ASP A 393 13.20 -14.80 9.53
CA ASP A 393 14.13 -15.65 10.30
C ASP A 393 13.38 -16.61 11.24
N LYS A 394 12.69 -17.57 10.63
CA LYS A 394 11.80 -18.52 11.32
C LYS A 394 12.53 -19.38 12.36
N LYS A 395 13.77 -19.78 12.06
CA LYS A 395 14.56 -20.64 12.96
C LYS A 395 14.96 -19.90 14.22
N CYS A 396 15.50 -18.68 14.05
CA CYS A 396 15.86 -17.82 15.17
C CYS A 396 14.62 -17.48 16.01
N PHE A 397 13.53 -17.09 15.35
CA PHE A 397 12.29 -16.76 16.05
C PHE A 397 11.71 -17.93 16.84
N ALA A 398 11.64 -19.12 16.24
CA ALA A 398 11.13 -20.32 16.92
C ALA A 398 11.96 -20.67 18.18
N LYS A 399 13.30 -20.57 18.10
CA LYS A 399 14.18 -20.81 19.24
C LYS A 399 14.06 -19.73 20.32
N ALA A 400 13.95 -18.46 19.90
CA ALA A 400 13.73 -17.38 20.87
C ALA A 400 12.38 -17.54 21.59
N LEU A 401 11.32 -17.85 20.84
CA LEU A 401 9.98 -18.07 21.41
C LEU A 401 9.93 -19.27 22.36
N SER A 402 10.63 -20.38 22.04
CA SER A 402 10.68 -21.55 22.92
C SER A 402 11.30 -21.25 24.27
N ARG A 403 12.26 -20.30 24.33
CA ARG A 403 12.84 -19.81 25.58
C ARG A 403 11.91 -18.91 26.41
N MET A 404 10.90 -18.34 25.73
CA MET A 404 9.91 -17.41 26.32
C MET A 404 8.54 -18.06 26.51
N GLY A 405 8.46 -19.40 26.56
CA GLY A 405 7.21 -20.16 26.67
C GLY A 405 6.37 -19.86 27.90
N GLY A 406 7.03 -19.45 29.01
CA GLY A 406 6.33 -18.95 30.20
C GLY A 406 5.63 -17.61 30.02
N LEU A 407 6.12 -16.76 29.13
CA LEU A 407 5.60 -15.40 28.88
C LEU A 407 4.72 -15.29 27.65
N TRP A 408 5.02 -16.05 26.61
CA TRP A 408 4.31 -15.97 25.34
C TRP A 408 3.76 -17.32 24.88
N ARG A 409 2.52 -17.30 24.37
CA ARG A 409 1.89 -18.43 23.69
C ARG A 409 1.62 -18.06 22.24
N LYS A 410 2.13 -18.86 21.31
CA LYS A 410 1.80 -18.70 19.90
C LYS A 410 0.35 -19.12 19.66
N SER A 411 -0.45 -18.19 19.12
CA SER A 411 -1.87 -18.39 18.83
C SER A 411 -2.09 -18.76 17.36
N HIS A 412 -1.44 -18.03 16.43
CA HIS A 412 -1.67 -18.18 15.00
C HIS A 412 -0.42 -17.79 14.21
N THR A 413 -0.32 -18.29 12.97
CA THR A 413 0.73 -17.90 12.03
C THR A 413 0.15 -17.75 10.64
N VAL A 414 0.41 -16.62 10.01
CA VAL A 414 0.06 -16.37 8.61
C VAL A 414 1.35 -16.32 7.80
N TRP A 415 1.43 -17.13 6.75
CA TRP A 415 2.57 -17.12 5.85
C TRP A 415 2.33 -16.11 4.73
N VAL A 416 3.26 -15.17 4.55
CA VAL A 416 3.15 -14.07 3.61
C VAL A 416 4.35 -14.00 2.68
N ASN A 417 4.17 -13.38 1.52
CA ASN A 417 5.26 -13.04 0.60
C ASN A 417 5.60 -11.55 0.74
N VAL A 418 6.83 -11.26 1.14
CA VAL A 418 7.35 -9.89 1.30
C VAL A 418 8.44 -9.66 0.28
N GLY A 419 8.10 -9.06 -0.87
CA GLY A 419 9.07 -8.75 -1.92
C GLY A 419 9.85 -9.98 -2.42
N GLY A 420 9.16 -11.10 -2.65
CA GLY A 420 9.74 -12.38 -3.07
C GLY A 420 10.31 -13.23 -1.92
N LEU A 421 10.27 -12.74 -0.67
CA LEU A 421 10.73 -13.48 0.49
C LEU A 421 9.54 -14.09 1.24
N HIS A 422 9.64 -15.38 1.54
CA HIS A 422 8.62 -16.08 2.33
C HIS A 422 8.84 -15.81 3.83
N ALA A 423 7.94 -15.06 4.44
CA ALA A 423 7.98 -14.64 5.85
C ALA A 423 6.77 -15.15 6.63
N GLY A 424 6.85 -15.14 7.94
CA GLY A 424 5.75 -15.46 8.84
C GLY A 424 5.29 -14.24 9.63
N VAL A 425 3.99 -14.04 9.71
CA VAL A 425 3.35 -13.16 10.69
C VAL A 425 2.87 -14.02 11.85
N PHE A 426 3.50 -13.85 13.00
CA PHE A 426 3.23 -14.64 14.21
C PHE A 426 2.34 -13.85 15.15
N VAL A 427 1.19 -14.40 15.52
CA VAL A 427 0.31 -13.84 16.55
C VAL A 427 0.61 -14.53 17.88
N LEU A 428 1.09 -13.77 18.84
CA LEU A 428 1.43 -14.22 20.17
C LEU A 428 0.44 -13.64 21.18
N ARG A 429 0.09 -14.44 22.17
CA ARG A 429 -0.69 -14.01 23.33
C ARG A 429 0.19 -13.99 24.57
N ARG A 430 0.11 -12.90 25.32
CA ARG A 430 0.79 -12.79 26.61
C ARG A 430 0.12 -13.72 27.63
N THR A 431 0.92 -14.55 28.30
CA THR A 431 0.39 -15.41 29.38
C THR A 431 0.03 -14.57 30.61
N THR A 432 -0.61 -15.19 31.59
CA THR A 432 -0.96 -14.55 32.86
C THR A 432 0.23 -14.43 33.81
N ALA A 433 1.39 -15.04 33.46
CA ALA A 433 2.60 -14.99 34.29
C ALA A 433 3.07 -13.53 34.48
N VAL A 434 3.33 -13.16 35.71
CA VAL A 434 3.85 -11.82 36.05
C VAL A 434 5.32 -11.77 35.68
N PHE A 435 5.73 -10.69 35.02
CA PHE A 435 7.13 -10.50 34.64
C PHE A 435 8.01 -10.38 35.89
N GLY A 436 9.18 -11.02 35.90
CA GLY A 436 10.10 -11.05 37.04
C GLY A 436 9.87 -12.22 38.02
N THR A 437 8.85 -13.05 37.78
CA THR A 437 8.53 -14.20 38.66
C THR A 437 8.87 -15.55 38.05
N THR A 438 9.22 -15.60 36.75
CA THR A 438 9.58 -16.84 36.07
C THR A 438 11.11 -17.02 35.99
N PRO A 439 11.63 -18.26 35.93
CA PRO A 439 13.05 -18.51 35.75
C PRO A 439 13.66 -17.89 34.50
N GLU A 440 12.83 -17.68 33.45
CA GLU A 440 13.22 -17.02 32.20
C GLU A 440 13.45 -15.52 32.37
N ASP A 441 12.81 -14.90 33.37
CA ASP A 441 12.95 -13.48 33.68
C ASP A 441 14.22 -13.16 34.45
N VAL A 442 14.74 -14.16 35.21
CA VAL A 442 15.87 -13.99 36.13
C VAL A 442 17.21 -14.25 35.44
N ARG A 443 17.23 -14.95 34.32
CA ARG A 443 18.45 -15.28 33.59
C ARG A 443 18.79 -14.19 32.60
N ASP A 444 19.76 -13.40 33.03
CA ASP A 444 20.69 -12.56 32.27
C ASP A 444 20.48 -11.02 32.31
N PRO A 445 21.09 -10.35 33.33
CA PRO A 445 21.29 -8.90 33.27
C PRO A 445 22.50 -8.48 32.40
N HIS A 446 23.25 -9.42 31.82
CA HIS A 446 24.52 -9.15 31.12
C HIS A 446 24.62 -9.60 29.66
N MET A 447 23.55 -9.93 28.98
CA MET A 447 23.58 -9.93 27.52
C MET A 447 23.51 -8.47 27.03
N GLY A 448 24.67 -7.83 27.10
CA GLY A 448 24.85 -6.46 26.63
C GLY A 448 24.47 -6.35 25.18
N CYS A 449 23.46 -5.56 24.91
CA CYS A 449 23.29 -4.91 23.64
C CYS A 449 24.43 -3.89 23.53
N ASP A 450 25.62 -4.34 23.09
CA ASP A 450 26.72 -3.43 22.78
C ASP A 450 26.22 -2.41 21.78
N SER A 451 26.11 -1.19 22.25
CA SER A 451 25.93 0.01 21.46
C SER A 451 27.19 0.28 20.66
N GLN A 452 27.39 -0.48 19.59
CA GLN A 452 28.31 -0.08 18.52
C GLN A 452 27.50 0.63 17.44
N GLU A 453 27.72 1.94 17.38
CA GLU A 453 27.44 2.80 16.26
C GLU A 453 27.87 2.09 14.97
N VAL A 454 26.91 1.70 14.16
CA VAL A 454 27.20 1.29 12.79
C VAL A 454 27.19 2.55 11.95
N ASN A 455 28.37 3.16 11.84
CA ASN A 455 28.67 4.09 10.73
C ASN A 455 28.49 3.29 9.43
N MET A 456 27.38 3.53 8.74
CA MET A 456 27.24 3.13 7.37
C MET A 456 27.89 4.19 6.47
N GLU A 457 29.11 3.94 6.02
CA GLU A 457 29.63 4.56 4.82
C GLU A 457 28.73 4.17 3.64
N GLU A 458 28.10 5.19 3.06
CA GLU A 458 27.52 5.12 1.73
C GLU A 458 28.62 4.76 0.74
N LYS A 459 28.53 3.61 0.14
CA LYS A 459 29.15 3.34 -1.15
C LYS A 459 28.07 3.30 -2.21
N VAL A 460 28.26 4.25 -3.14
CA VAL A 460 27.58 4.50 -4.40
C VAL A 460 27.23 3.22 -5.20
#